data_667acd4fc44e04a4d495fe802518487f
#
_entry.id   667acd4fc44e04a4d495fe802518487f
#
_cell.length_a   1.000
_cell.length_b   1.000
_cell.length_c   1.000
_cell.angle_alpha   90.00
_cell.angle_beta   90.00
_cell.angle_gamma   90.00
#
_symmetry.space_group_name_H-M   'P 1'
#
loop_
_entity.id
_entity.type
_entity.pdbx_description
1 polymer ?
#
loop_
_entity_poly.entity_id
_entity_poly.type
_entity_poly.pdbx_seq_one_letter_code
_entity_poly.pdbx_strand_id
1 'polypeptide(L)'
;MSAVEGDVADASSLNPQTLGFMCGLEIHQQLATGKLHSRQPGELHDVTIDTVPDEWPRVHRRLRIAKGESGKVDVAAKFEAKRNRSFIYIQSPNSGLIELDDQPPDPHDSEALDIALTISGMLDAHPVPLLQTMRKTVVDGSNTSGFQRTTLVATNGVLNTPTGAVGVDVICLEEDSARKLEAQSTANGEIVIWNLDRLGIPLVEIATAPDVQTPDHAKETALALGTLLRDTRRVRRGLGSIRQDLNVSIACGDRVEIKGCQDLSWIPRIIRLEMARQLHFFRLANELREEIKLPLLPDNRDNTDDIIEEEVRQTVRKLLDKEITDVGKAFDNCDSKMITSTIAKGGVMYAVRLPHLAGRLGTKMPDNEGAQLPRLGRELAGAAKLAGVAGIFHSDELPAYGITEEEVTNVRELLAISDTPSCGFALCCAPDWQAELALESVIERGRLAWHRIRQEVRNVVVKKGAPEDGTTTAMRPLPGGARMYPETDIANLPLAEEEWHRIRSNLPPTRKERQKALLETALGEDQIMQLLDKEIDELFLAGISGELAPGMPALPVKGWATIILDST
;
A
#
# COMPACT_ATOMS: atom_id res chain seq x y z
N MET A 1 -25.69 -12.19 19.90
CA MET A 1 -24.78 -11.01 19.80
C MET A 1 -23.36 -11.50 20.00
N SER A 2 -22.43 -11.07 19.14
CA SER A 2 -21.00 -11.40 19.28
C SER A 2 -20.47 -10.87 20.61
N ALA A 3 -19.68 -11.69 21.32
CA ALA A 3 -19.05 -11.31 22.58
C ALA A 3 -17.86 -10.35 22.43
N VAL A 4 -17.48 -10.02 21.18
CA VAL A 4 -16.34 -9.10 20.91
C VAL A 4 -16.73 -7.67 21.26
N GLU A 5 -16.14 -7.14 22.34
CA GLU A 5 -16.41 -5.81 22.87
C GLU A 5 -15.57 -4.72 22.17
N GLY A 6 -16.06 -3.49 22.19
CA GLY A 6 -15.36 -2.29 21.70
C GLY A 6 -16.33 -1.28 21.09
N ASP A 7 -16.01 0.00 21.22
CA ASP A 7 -16.78 1.09 20.58
C ASP A 7 -16.13 1.50 19.25
N VAL A 8 -16.79 1.20 18.14
CA VAL A 8 -16.28 1.57 16.80
C VAL A 8 -16.37 3.08 16.54
N ALA A 9 -17.16 3.83 17.31
CA ALA A 9 -17.23 5.29 17.22
C ALA A 9 -16.11 5.98 18.01
N ASP A 10 -15.43 5.24 18.88
CA ASP A 10 -14.24 5.68 19.61
C ASP A 10 -13.09 4.69 19.40
N ALA A 11 -12.46 4.77 18.24
CA ALA A 11 -11.34 3.89 17.87
C ALA A 11 -10.16 3.97 18.87
N SER A 12 -10.01 5.10 19.59
CA SER A 12 -8.97 5.29 20.60
C SER A 12 -9.19 4.45 21.86
N SER A 13 -10.43 4.08 22.16
CA SER A 13 -10.81 3.25 23.31
C SER A 13 -10.64 1.74 23.07
N LEU A 14 -10.40 1.32 21.82
CA LEU A 14 -10.26 -0.09 21.49
C LEU A 14 -9.01 -0.71 22.14
N ASN A 15 -9.21 -1.81 22.82
CA ASN A 15 -8.12 -2.53 23.48
C ASN A 15 -7.52 -3.59 22.53
N PRO A 16 -6.22 -3.45 22.11
CA PRO A 16 -5.58 -4.37 21.18
C PRO A 16 -5.56 -5.83 21.70
N GLN A 17 -5.31 -6.04 22.99
CA GLN A 17 -5.17 -7.38 23.56
C GLN A 17 -6.51 -8.13 23.53
N THR A 18 -7.61 -7.48 23.93
CA THR A 18 -8.94 -8.12 23.94
C THR A 18 -9.47 -8.40 22.53
N LEU A 19 -9.03 -7.61 21.54
CA LEU A 19 -9.39 -7.81 20.14
C LEU A 19 -8.50 -8.83 19.43
N GLY A 20 -7.46 -9.38 20.07
CA GLY A 20 -6.50 -10.26 19.43
C GLY A 20 -5.76 -9.56 18.28
N PHE A 21 -5.29 -8.34 18.54
CA PHE A 21 -4.56 -7.52 17.60
C PHE A 21 -3.25 -8.17 17.18
N MET A 22 -2.97 -8.13 15.89
CA MET A 22 -1.71 -8.55 15.28
C MET A 22 -1.30 -7.49 14.26
N CYS A 23 -0.06 -7.06 14.32
CA CYS A 23 0.48 -6.09 13.37
C CYS A 23 1.96 -6.38 13.06
N GLY A 24 2.30 -6.25 11.78
CA GLY A 24 3.66 -6.24 11.28
C GLY A 24 3.84 -5.07 10.31
N LEU A 25 5.07 -4.69 10.07
CA LEU A 25 5.46 -3.63 9.14
C LEU A 25 6.23 -4.21 7.97
N GLU A 26 6.03 -3.60 6.79
CA GLU A 26 6.85 -3.82 5.61
C GLU A 26 7.44 -2.48 5.20
N ILE A 27 8.77 -2.38 5.21
CA ILE A 27 9.48 -1.14 4.90
C ILE A 27 10.30 -1.33 3.64
N HIS A 28 10.14 -0.41 2.69
CA HIS A 28 10.92 -0.33 1.46
C HIS A 28 11.79 0.93 1.50
N GLN A 29 13.09 0.77 1.51
CA GLN A 29 14.05 1.88 1.54
C GLN A 29 14.92 1.85 0.30
N GLN A 30 14.96 2.97 -0.45
CA GLN A 30 15.88 3.14 -1.57
C GLN A 30 17.33 3.24 -1.08
N LEU A 31 18.23 2.54 -1.76
CA LEU A 31 19.68 2.60 -1.50
C LEU A 31 20.33 3.73 -2.32
N ALA A 32 21.42 4.30 -1.77
CA ALA A 32 22.14 5.42 -2.39
C ALA A 32 23.19 4.94 -3.41
N THR A 33 22.80 4.05 -4.31
CA THR A 33 23.64 3.48 -5.35
C THR A 33 23.11 3.77 -6.75
N GLY A 34 23.76 3.25 -7.80
CA GLY A 34 23.18 3.10 -9.13
C GLY A 34 22.03 2.10 -9.16
N LYS A 35 21.51 1.81 -10.35
CA LYS A 35 20.41 0.87 -10.52
C LYS A 35 20.87 -0.58 -10.36
N LEU A 36 19.99 -1.43 -9.82
CA LEU A 36 20.31 -2.78 -9.35
C LEU A 36 20.82 -3.71 -10.46
N HIS A 37 20.21 -3.65 -11.65
CA HIS A 37 20.47 -4.59 -12.74
C HIS A 37 20.80 -3.94 -14.09
N SER A 38 21.12 -2.64 -14.13
CA SER A 38 21.43 -1.94 -15.39
C SER A 38 22.65 -1.05 -15.35
N ARG A 39 23.31 -0.90 -14.20
CA ARG A 39 24.45 0.01 -13.98
C ARG A 39 24.18 1.46 -14.38
N GLN A 40 22.93 1.83 -14.64
CA GLN A 40 22.55 3.22 -14.88
C GLN A 40 22.66 4.03 -13.59
N PRO A 41 22.89 5.36 -13.69
CA PRO A 41 22.85 6.22 -12.51
C PRO A 41 21.48 6.13 -11.81
N GLY A 42 21.49 6.17 -10.49
CA GLY A 42 20.27 6.17 -9.70
C GLY A 42 19.64 7.55 -9.52
N GLU A 43 19.90 8.52 -10.38
CA GLU A 43 19.37 9.87 -10.30
C GLU A 43 17.85 9.90 -10.52
N LEU A 44 17.15 10.79 -9.81
CA LEU A 44 15.73 11.04 -10.03
C LEU A 44 15.58 12.40 -10.73
N HIS A 45 14.79 12.41 -11.78
CA HIS A 45 14.43 13.64 -12.50
C HIS A 45 13.05 14.09 -12.04
N ASP A 46 12.96 15.22 -11.33
CA ASP A 46 11.70 15.75 -10.82
C ASP A 46 10.89 16.42 -11.94
N VAL A 47 10.37 15.59 -12.86
CA VAL A 47 9.51 16.01 -13.96
C VAL A 47 8.05 15.63 -13.68
N THR A 48 7.15 16.47 -14.17
CA THR A 48 5.71 16.20 -14.28
C THR A 48 5.35 15.96 -15.74
N ILE A 49 4.09 15.61 -16.04
CA ILE A 49 3.64 15.45 -17.42
C ILE A 49 3.82 16.74 -18.25
N ASP A 50 3.70 17.91 -17.62
CA ASP A 50 3.79 19.21 -18.26
C ASP A 50 5.24 19.68 -18.45
N THR A 51 6.19 19.09 -17.71
CA THR A 51 7.63 19.50 -17.71
C THR A 51 8.56 18.44 -18.29
N VAL A 52 8.03 17.29 -18.71
CA VAL A 52 8.82 16.25 -19.39
C VAL A 52 9.35 16.80 -20.70
N PRO A 53 10.68 16.75 -20.95
CA PRO A 53 11.27 17.16 -22.22
C PRO A 53 10.69 16.39 -23.41
N ASP A 54 10.36 17.08 -24.48
CA ASP A 54 9.76 16.49 -25.68
C ASP A 54 10.69 15.49 -26.39
N GLU A 55 12.00 15.69 -26.25
CA GLU A 55 13.05 14.82 -26.82
C GLU A 55 13.19 13.48 -26.09
N TRP A 56 12.58 13.30 -24.90
CA TRP A 56 12.64 12.01 -24.22
C TRP A 56 11.77 10.99 -24.95
N PRO A 57 12.33 9.83 -25.34
CA PRO A 57 11.59 8.81 -26.07
C PRO A 57 10.36 8.33 -25.30
N ARG A 58 9.28 8.05 -26.02
CA ARG A 58 8.01 7.56 -25.47
C ARG A 58 7.67 6.24 -26.14
N VAL A 59 7.55 5.18 -25.33
CA VAL A 59 7.25 3.82 -25.81
C VAL A 59 5.85 3.42 -25.38
N HIS A 60 5.01 3.00 -26.32
CA HIS A 60 3.64 2.54 -26.05
C HIS A 60 3.62 1.02 -25.90
N ARG A 61 3.05 0.52 -24.82
CA ARG A 61 2.90 -0.92 -24.55
C ARG A 61 1.53 -1.28 -24.00
N ARG A 62 1.15 -2.54 -24.25
CA ARG A 62 0.05 -3.22 -23.57
C ARG A 62 0.61 -4.46 -22.92
N LEU A 63 0.47 -4.58 -21.60
CA LEU A 63 0.89 -5.79 -20.91
C LEU A 63 -0.07 -6.94 -21.23
N ARG A 64 0.51 -8.10 -21.56
CA ARG A 64 -0.25 -9.36 -21.64
C ARG A 64 -0.08 -10.09 -20.33
N ILE A 65 -1.21 -10.55 -19.78
CA ILE A 65 -1.19 -11.33 -18.56
C ILE A 65 -0.67 -12.72 -18.87
N ALA A 66 0.48 -13.06 -18.29
CA ALA A 66 1.03 -14.42 -18.35
C ALA A 66 0.32 -15.31 -17.30
N LYS A 67 0.17 -16.60 -17.60
CA LYS A 67 -0.18 -17.62 -16.62
C LYS A 67 1.07 -17.94 -15.81
N GLY A 68 0.93 -18.07 -14.48
CA GLY A 68 2.01 -18.56 -13.63
C GLY A 68 2.31 -20.05 -13.92
N GLU A 69 3.36 -20.60 -13.31
CA GLU A 69 3.78 -22.02 -13.47
C GLU A 69 2.65 -23.01 -13.17
N SER A 70 1.74 -22.66 -12.26
CA SER A 70 0.54 -23.47 -11.97
C SER A 70 -0.53 -23.47 -13.07
N GLY A 71 -0.31 -22.77 -14.19
CA GLY A 71 -1.29 -22.54 -15.26
C GLY A 71 -2.44 -21.62 -14.86
N LYS A 72 -2.44 -21.06 -13.64
CA LYS A 72 -3.46 -20.14 -13.13
C LYS A 72 -3.00 -18.68 -13.32
N VAL A 73 -3.97 -17.83 -13.58
CA VAL A 73 -3.74 -16.37 -13.61
C VAL A 73 -3.96 -15.83 -12.19
N ASP A 74 -3.04 -15.00 -11.70
CA ASP A 74 -3.16 -14.32 -10.41
C ASP A 74 -4.45 -13.49 -10.32
N VAL A 75 -5.03 -13.40 -9.12
CA VAL A 75 -6.32 -12.71 -8.89
C VAL A 75 -6.21 -11.21 -9.17
N ALA A 76 -5.08 -10.59 -8.79
CA ALA A 76 -4.83 -9.18 -9.07
C ALA A 76 -4.63 -8.95 -10.58
N ALA A 77 -3.97 -9.88 -11.28
CA ALA A 77 -3.82 -9.83 -12.73
C ALA A 77 -5.15 -9.92 -13.47
N LYS A 78 -6.07 -10.79 -13.01
CA LYS A 78 -7.44 -10.86 -13.58
C LYS A 78 -8.22 -9.57 -13.37
N PHE A 79 -8.05 -8.93 -12.23
CA PHE A 79 -8.70 -7.65 -11.92
C PHE A 79 -8.17 -6.53 -12.83
N GLU A 80 -6.85 -6.41 -13.00
CA GLU A 80 -6.24 -5.39 -13.87
C GLU A 80 -6.58 -5.61 -15.35
N ALA A 81 -6.72 -6.85 -15.81
CA ALA A 81 -7.14 -7.15 -17.20
C ALA A 81 -8.48 -6.53 -17.59
N LYS A 82 -9.40 -6.45 -16.63
CA LYS A 82 -10.74 -5.87 -16.85
C LYS A 82 -10.69 -4.36 -17.09
N ARG A 83 -9.61 -3.67 -16.70
CA ARG A 83 -9.48 -2.21 -16.80
C ARG A 83 -9.08 -1.71 -18.18
N ASN A 84 -8.82 -2.59 -19.14
CA ASN A 84 -8.42 -2.27 -20.53
C ASN A 84 -7.36 -1.15 -20.60
N ARG A 85 -6.25 -1.33 -19.87
CA ARG A 85 -5.16 -0.35 -19.75
C ARG A 85 -4.13 -0.47 -20.86
N SER A 86 -3.64 0.68 -21.32
CA SER A 86 -2.41 0.81 -22.08
C SER A 86 -1.43 1.72 -21.34
N PHE A 87 -0.15 1.59 -21.64
CA PHE A 87 0.93 2.26 -20.93
C PHE A 87 1.82 3.04 -21.89
N ILE A 88 2.20 4.25 -21.46
CA ILE A 88 3.23 5.03 -22.13
C ILE A 88 4.40 5.14 -21.17
N TYR A 89 5.56 4.65 -21.59
CA TYR A 89 6.80 4.73 -20.83
C TYR A 89 7.68 5.84 -21.40
N ILE A 90 8.06 6.79 -20.54
CA ILE A 90 8.97 7.88 -20.87
C ILE A 90 10.36 7.45 -20.45
N GLN A 91 11.27 7.40 -21.41
CA GLN A 91 12.65 7.00 -21.21
C GLN A 91 13.47 8.24 -20.81
N SER A 92 13.79 8.35 -19.53
CA SER A 92 14.68 9.37 -18.98
C SER A 92 16.14 9.12 -19.32
N PRO A 93 17.06 10.09 -19.19
CA PRO A 93 18.48 9.92 -19.53
C PRO A 93 19.19 8.78 -18.78
N ASN A 94 18.70 8.40 -17.59
CA ASN A 94 19.22 7.30 -16.78
C ASN A 94 18.41 6.00 -16.96
N SER A 95 17.76 5.81 -18.10
CA SER A 95 17.06 4.57 -18.44
C SER A 95 17.48 4.08 -19.81
N GLY A 96 17.74 2.78 -19.91
CA GLY A 96 18.23 2.12 -21.11
C GLY A 96 17.31 0.99 -21.57
N LEU A 97 17.90 0.04 -22.32
CA LEU A 97 17.17 -1.11 -22.87
C LEU A 97 16.73 -2.09 -21.77
N ILE A 98 17.46 -2.17 -20.66
CA ILE A 98 17.10 -3.03 -19.53
C ILE A 98 15.82 -2.52 -18.87
N GLU A 99 15.70 -1.20 -18.63
CA GLU A 99 14.48 -0.60 -18.10
C GLU A 99 13.30 -0.69 -19.06
N LEU A 100 13.55 -0.84 -20.35
CA LEU A 100 12.52 -1.10 -21.36
C LEU A 100 12.19 -2.60 -21.52
N ASP A 101 12.88 -3.50 -20.83
CA ASP A 101 12.76 -4.96 -21.00
C ASP A 101 13.11 -5.41 -22.45
N ASP A 102 14.04 -4.70 -23.09
CA ASP A 102 14.53 -4.99 -24.44
C ASP A 102 15.96 -5.58 -24.43
N GLN A 103 16.56 -5.75 -23.23
CA GLN A 103 17.86 -6.36 -23.00
C GLN A 103 17.84 -7.17 -21.69
N PRO A 104 18.53 -8.32 -21.62
CA PRO A 104 18.70 -9.06 -20.38
C PRO A 104 19.34 -8.22 -19.27
N PRO A 105 18.95 -8.43 -18.00
CA PRO A 105 19.50 -7.69 -16.86
C PRO A 105 20.96 -8.05 -16.59
N ASP A 106 21.70 -7.10 -16.03
CA ASP A 106 23.01 -7.35 -15.44
C ASP A 106 22.87 -8.09 -14.08
N PRO A 107 23.95 -8.74 -13.58
CA PRO A 107 24.01 -9.20 -12.20
C PRO A 107 23.75 -8.07 -11.20
N HIS A 108 23.44 -8.44 -9.94
CA HIS A 108 23.22 -7.46 -8.87
C HIS A 108 24.35 -6.43 -8.79
N ASP A 109 24.00 -5.19 -8.57
CA ASP A 109 24.96 -4.17 -8.14
C ASP A 109 25.60 -4.60 -6.81
N SER A 110 26.94 -4.70 -6.80
CA SER A 110 27.68 -5.23 -5.66
C SER A 110 27.58 -4.32 -4.43
N GLU A 111 27.47 -3.01 -4.64
CA GLU A 111 27.32 -2.04 -3.57
C GLU A 111 25.94 -2.13 -2.93
N ALA A 112 24.88 -2.27 -3.73
CA ALA A 112 23.52 -2.48 -3.24
C ALA A 112 23.42 -3.77 -2.43
N LEU A 113 24.07 -4.85 -2.87
CA LEU A 113 24.11 -6.11 -2.12
C LEU A 113 24.86 -5.98 -0.81
N ASP A 114 26.03 -5.31 -0.79
CA ASP A 114 26.81 -5.04 0.42
C ASP A 114 25.99 -4.25 1.45
N ILE A 115 25.21 -3.25 1.01
CA ILE A 115 24.32 -2.50 1.89
C ILE A 115 23.22 -3.41 2.48
N ALA A 116 22.57 -4.22 1.65
CA ALA A 116 21.52 -5.13 2.10
C ALA A 116 22.04 -6.16 3.11
N LEU A 117 23.23 -6.70 2.90
CA LEU A 117 23.92 -7.59 3.86
C LEU A 117 24.33 -6.85 5.13
N THR A 118 24.79 -5.59 5.04
CA THR A 118 25.09 -4.75 6.21
C THR A 118 23.84 -4.54 7.07
N ILE A 119 22.72 -4.18 6.46
CA ILE A 119 21.43 -4.04 7.15
C ILE A 119 21.02 -5.36 7.81
N SER A 120 21.20 -6.49 7.10
CA SER A 120 20.95 -7.82 7.66
C SER A 120 21.80 -8.11 8.88
N GLY A 121 23.09 -7.72 8.86
CA GLY A 121 23.99 -7.85 9.99
C GLY A 121 23.59 -6.98 11.19
N MET A 122 23.11 -5.75 10.94
CA MET A 122 22.62 -4.83 11.98
C MET A 122 21.32 -5.31 12.64
N LEU A 123 20.52 -6.11 11.93
CA LEU A 123 19.30 -6.75 12.44
C LEU A 123 19.57 -8.16 13.01
N ASP A 124 20.82 -8.58 13.12
CA ASP A 124 21.21 -9.94 13.53
C ASP A 124 20.52 -11.05 12.75
N ALA A 125 20.20 -10.80 11.49
CA ALA A 125 19.51 -11.74 10.60
C ALA A 125 20.46 -12.79 10.03
N HIS A 126 19.91 -13.91 9.60
CA HIS A 126 20.64 -15.02 8.99
C HIS A 126 20.62 -14.89 7.48
N PRO A 127 21.76 -14.65 6.82
CA PRO A 127 21.80 -14.56 5.37
C PRO A 127 21.52 -15.92 4.73
N VAL A 128 20.91 -15.91 3.55
CA VAL A 128 20.73 -17.14 2.79
C VAL A 128 22.03 -17.54 2.10
N PRO A 129 22.37 -18.83 2.02
CA PRO A 129 23.66 -19.28 1.45
C PRO A 129 23.72 -19.13 -0.07
N LEU A 130 22.58 -18.99 -0.73
CA LEU A 130 22.43 -18.84 -2.18
C LEU A 130 21.39 -17.77 -2.49
N LEU A 131 21.82 -16.68 -3.09
CA LEU A 131 20.95 -15.60 -3.54
C LEU A 131 20.33 -15.99 -4.89
N GLN A 132 19.03 -16.15 -4.91
CA GLN A 132 18.25 -16.43 -6.11
C GLN A 132 17.26 -15.29 -6.36
N THR A 133 17.36 -14.68 -7.52
CA THR A 133 16.40 -13.65 -7.92
C THR A 133 15.10 -14.28 -8.38
N MET A 134 13.99 -13.71 -7.91
CA MET A 134 12.64 -14.08 -8.30
C MET A 134 11.98 -12.95 -9.09
N ARG A 135 11.05 -13.30 -9.98
CA ARG A 135 10.14 -12.37 -10.65
C ARG A 135 8.85 -12.29 -9.85
N LYS A 136 8.62 -11.15 -9.21
CA LYS A 136 7.38 -10.84 -8.47
C LYS A 136 6.40 -10.15 -9.42
N THR A 137 5.35 -10.83 -9.89
CA THR A 137 4.41 -10.33 -10.90
C THR A 137 3.80 -8.98 -10.50
N VAL A 138 3.89 -8.01 -11.41
CA VAL A 138 3.34 -6.65 -11.29
C VAL A 138 2.54 -6.35 -12.57
N VAL A 139 1.25 -6.05 -12.41
CA VAL A 139 0.31 -5.96 -13.53
C VAL A 139 -0.28 -4.58 -13.76
N ASP A 140 0.09 -3.60 -12.93
CA ASP A 140 -0.40 -2.22 -13.02
C ASP A 140 0.37 -1.36 -14.05
N GLY A 141 1.39 -1.93 -14.69
CA GLY A 141 2.25 -1.27 -15.66
C GLY A 141 3.43 -0.53 -15.07
N SER A 142 3.60 -0.51 -13.74
CA SER A 142 4.73 0.17 -13.09
C SER A 142 6.10 -0.48 -13.36
N ASN A 143 6.12 -1.72 -13.87
CA ASN A 143 7.30 -2.40 -14.36
C ASN A 143 7.07 -2.81 -15.82
N THR A 144 7.97 -2.42 -16.71
CA THR A 144 7.88 -2.67 -18.14
C THR A 144 7.85 -4.15 -18.50
N SER A 145 8.55 -4.98 -17.72
CA SER A 145 8.61 -6.45 -17.84
C SER A 145 7.33 -7.14 -17.33
N GLY A 146 6.47 -6.44 -16.59
CA GLY A 146 5.31 -7.03 -15.91
C GLY A 146 5.66 -7.78 -14.62
N PHE A 147 6.89 -7.65 -14.13
CA PHE A 147 7.33 -8.17 -12.83
C PHE A 147 8.41 -7.26 -12.21
N GLN A 148 8.59 -7.39 -10.92
CA GLN A 148 9.66 -6.78 -10.14
C GLN A 148 10.67 -7.86 -9.75
N ARG A 149 11.97 -7.64 -9.99
CA ARG A 149 13.00 -8.57 -9.53
C ARG A 149 13.22 -8.40 -8.05
N THR A 150 13.16 -9.50 -7.33
CA THR A 150 13.23 -9.56 -5.86
C THR A 150 14.15 -10.70 -5.47
N THR A 151 15.15 -10.42 -4.65
CA THR A 151 16.12 -11.40 -4.16
C THR A 151 16.05 -11.48 -2.64
N LEU A 152 15.73 -12.66 -2.09
CA LEU A 152 15.82 -12.90 -0.65
C LEU A 152 17.30 -12.84 -0.23
N VAL A 153 17.62 -12.01 0.75
CA VAL A 153 18.99 -11.81 1.26
C VAL A 153 19.19 -12.47 2.62
N ALA A 154 18.24 -12.26 3.55
CA ALA A 154 18.33 -12.82 4.89
C ALA A 154 16.94 -13.06 5.49
N THR A 155 16.93 -13.85 6.59
CA THR A 155 15.72 -14.19 7.36
C THR A 155 16.01 -14.18 8.86
N ASN A 156 14.95 -14.25 9.67
CA ASN A 156 15.03 -14.45 11.13
C ASN A 156 15.91 -13.42 11.84
N GLY A 157 15.74 -12.14 11.50
CA GLY A 157 16.37 -11.03 12.20
C GLY A 157 15.59 -10.58 13.43
N VAL A 158 16.16 -9.67 14.20
CA VAL A 158 15.54 -9.07 15.39
C VAL A 158 15.80 -7.57 15.44
N LEU A 159 14.73 -6.82 15.67
CA LEU A 159 14.78 -5.39 15.96
C LEU A 159 14.40 -5.14 17.42
N ASN A 160 15.27 -4.47 18.17
CA ASN A 160 14.98 -4.08 19.55
C ASN A 160 14.32 -2.69 19.58
N THR A 161 13.15 -2.59 20.21
CA THR A 161 12.44 -1.33 20.47
C THR A 161 12.31 -1.09 21.97
N PRO A 162 11.98 0.12 22.43
CA PRO A 162 11.72 0.40 23.85
C PRO A 162 10.62 -0.48 24.46
N THR A 163 9.57 -0.79 23.69
CA THR A 163 8.44 -1.62 24.14
C THR A 163 8.79 -3.11 24.15
N GLY A 164 9.66 -3.58 23.25
CA GLY A 164 10.05 -4.99 23.16
C GLY A 164 10.75 -5.33 21.85
N ALA A 165 11.22 -6.56 21.73
CA ALA A 165 11.80 -7.06 20.50
C ALA A 165 10.72 -7.38 19.46
N VAL A 166 11.00 -7.08 18.20
CA VAL A 166 10.17 -7.42 17.04
C VAL A 166 10.99 -8.27 16.09
N GLY A 167 10.50 -9.44 15.74
CA GLY A 167 11.14 -10.32 14.75
C GLY A 167 11.14 -9.68 13.37
N VAL A 168 12.14 -10.00 12.56
CA VAL A 168 12.23 -9.65 11.15
C VAL A 168 12.23 -10.94 10.35
N ASP A 169 11.11 -11.21 9.66
CA ASP A 169 10.92 -12.47 8.96
C ASP A 169 11.81 -12.57 7.73
N VAL A 170 11.82 -11.52 6.90
CA VAL A 170 12.58 -11.50 5.64
C VAL A 170 13.19 -10.13 5.37
N ILE A 171 14.35 -10.16 4.72
CA ILE A 171 15.03 -9.01 4.14
C ILE A 171 15.31 -9.33 2.69
N CYS A 172 14.75 -8.54 1.77
CA CYS A 172 14.93 -8.69 0.33
C CYS A 172 15.62 -7.48 -0.28
N LEU A 173 16.32 -7.71 -1.39
CA LEU A 173 16.84 -6.69 -2.28
C LEU A 173 16.01 -6.69 -3.57
N GLU A 174 15.41 -5.57 -3.91
CA GLU A 174 14.44 -5.43 -4.98
C GLU A 174 14.75 -4.26 -5.92
N GLU A 175 14.11 -4.26 -7.09
CA GLU A 175 14.04 -3.11 -7.98
C GLU A 175 12.88 -2.18 -7.60
N ASP A 176 13.08 -0.85 -7.55
CA ASP A 176 11.94 0.07 -7.47
C ASP A 176 11.18 0.12 -8.81
N SER A 177 9.90 0.43 -8.74
CA SER A 177 9.01 0.55 -9.89
C SER A 177 9.09 1.94 -10.54
N ALA A 178 8.65 2.08 -11.78
CA ALA A 178 8.53 3.35 -12.49
C ALA A 178 7.65 4.36 -11.74
N ARG A 179 7.89 5.64 -11.98
CA ARG A 179 7.12 6.73 -11.38
C ARG A 179 5.94 7.10 -12.26
N LYS A 180 4.72 7.00 -11.70
CA LYS A 180 3.51 7.41 -12.38
C LYS A 180 3.48 8.94 -12.53
N LEU A 181 3.30 9.42 -13.74
CA LEU A 181 3.09 10.84 -14.02
C LEU A 181 1.60 11.18 -14.14
N GLU A 182 0.85 10.39 -14.94
CA GLU A 182 -0.56 10.66 -15.20
C GLU A 182 -1.36 9.38 -15.48
N ALA A 183 -2.67 9.46 -15.35
CA ALA A 183 -3.61 8.48 -15.89
C ALA A 183 -4.76 9.22 -16.59
N GLN A 184 -5.00 8.88 -17.84
CA GLN A 184 -6.01 9.50 -18.70
C GLN A 184 -7.09 8.48 -19.02
N SER A 185 -8.34 8.78 -18.68
CA SER A 185 -9.48 7.97 -19.09
C SER A 185 -9.87 8.30 -20.53
N THR A 186 -10.06 7.27 -21.34
CA THR A 186 -10.50 7.38 -22.73
C THR A 186 -11.81 6.61 -22.94
N ALA A 187 -12.45 6.81 -24.08
CA ALA A 187 -13.68 6.06 -24.43
C ALA A 187 -13.47 4.53 -24.46
N ASN A 188 -12.22 4.07 -24.70
CA ASN A 188 -11.89 2.65 -24.89
C ASN A 188 -11.02 2.05 -23.79
N GLY A 189 -10.80 2.76 -22.68
CA GLY A 189 -9.96 2.29 -21.58
C GLY A 189 -9.15 3.41 -20.92
N GLU A 190 -8.12 3.06 -20.20
CA GLU A 190 -7.26 4.00 -19.47
C GLU A 190 -5.83 3.96 -20.04
N ILE A 191 -5.22 5.14 -20.24
CA ILE A 191 -3.80 5.28 -20.59
C ILE A 191 -3.06 5.74 -19.34
N VAL A 192 -2.04 5.00 -18.90
CA VAL A 192 -1.19 5.37 -17.77
C VAL A 192 0.20 5.73 -18.28
N ILE A 193 0.71 6.89 -17.86
CA ILE A 193 2.01 7.42 -18.28
C ILE A 193 2.99 7.27 -17.13
N TRP A 194 4.12 6.59 -17.42
CA TRP A 194 5.18 6.28 -16.48
C TRP A 194 6.50 6.90 -16.89
N ASN A 195 7.26 7.46 -15.92
CA ASN A 195 8.65 7.83 -16.10
C ASN A 195 9.56 6.71 -15.57
N LEU A 196 10.54 6.28 -16.38
CA LEU A 196 11.44 5.18 -16.06
C LEU A 196 12.66 5.59 -15.22
N ASP A 197 12.77 6.85 -14.80
CA ASP A 197 13.92 7.34 -14.01
C ASP A 197 14.13 6.53 -12.71
N ARG A 198 13.05 6.14 -12.04
CA ARG A 198 13.06 5.41 -10.78
C ARG A 198 13.13 3.89 -10.95
N LEU A 199 12.67 3.36 -12.10
CA LEU A 199 12.68 1.93 -12.36
C LEU A 199 14.10 1.35 -12.24
N GLY A 200 14.26 0.31 -11.44
CA GLY A 200 15.53 -0.36 -11.24
C GLY A 200 16.40 0.22 -10.11
N ILE A 201 16.01 1.31 -9.44
CA ILE A 201 16.71 1.78 -8.23
C ILE A 201 16.61 0.69 -7.17
N PRO A 202 17.72 0.30 -6.49
CA PRO A 202 17.67 -0.73 -5.47
C PRO A 202 16.83 -0.31 -4.27
N LEU A 203 15.98 -1.23 -3.82
CA LEU A 203 15.22 -1.16 -2.57
C LEU A 203 15.65 -2.28 -1.65
N VAL A 204 15.85 -1.99 -0.37
CA VAL A 204 15.77 -3.03 0.65
C VAL A 204 14.33 -3.09 1.17
N GLU A 205 13.71 -4.28 1.06
CA GLU A 205 12.42 -4.60 1.66
C GLU A 205 12.68 -5.34 2.96
N ILE A 206 12.11 -4.86 4.07
CA ILE A 206 12.19 -5.47 5.40
C ILE A 206 10.78 -5.74 5.86
N ALA A 207 10.43 -7.02 6.03
CA ALA A 207 9.15 -7.43 6.60
C ALA A 207 9.33 -7.95 8.01
N THR A 208 8.65 -7.34 8.98
CA THR A 208 8.66 -7.79 10.37
C THR A 208 7.67 -8.92 10.59
N ALA A 209 7.92 -9.73 11.62
CA ALA A 209 6.92 -10.60 12.20
C ALA A 209 5.76 -9.79 12.80
N PRO A 210 4.58 -10.41 13.03
CA PRO A 210 3.42 -9.73 13.60
C PRO A 210 3.52 -9.56 15.13
N ASP A 211 4.69 -9.19 15.63
CA ASP A 211 5.02 -9.10 17.06
C ASP A 211 4.70 -7.73 17.68
N VAL A 212 4.22 -6.80 16.87
CA VAL A 212 3.83 -5.46 17.32
C VAL A 212 2.61 -5.56 18.24
N GLN A 213 2.75 -5.12 19.47
CA GLN A 213 1.77 -5.36 20.55
C GLN A 213 0.66 -4.30 20.61
N THR A 214 0.96 -3.07 20.17
CA THR A 214 0.04 -1.93 20.23
C THR A 214 0.20 -1.02 19.02
N PRO A 215 -0.78 -0.18 18.69
CA PRO A 215 -0.64 0.84 17.65
C PRO A 215 0.56 1.78 17.86
N ASP A 216 0.86 2.13 19.11
CA ASP A 216 2.02 3.00 19.43
C ASP A 216 3.34 2.25 19.28
N HIS A 217 3.39 0.95 19.61
CA HIS A 217 4.56 0.09 19.35
C HIS A 217 4.85 -0.03 17.84
N ALA A 218 3.83 0.02 16.97
CA ALA A 218 4.05 0.08 15.52
C ALA A 218 4.82 1.33 15.08
N LYS A 219 4.51 2.49 15.68
CA LYS A 219 5.26 3.73 15.44
C LYS A 219 6.70 3.63 15.93
N GLU A 220 6.92 3.07 17.13
CA GLU A 220 8.26 2.84 17.65
C GLU A 220 9.08 1.92 16.74
N THR A 221 8.47 0.84 16.26
CA THR A 221 9.08 -0.12 15.33
C THR A 221 9.50 0.57 14.02
N ALA A 222 8.60 1.37 13.43
CA ALA A 222 8.90 2.12 12.21
C ALA A 222 10.04 3.12 12.40
N LEU A 223 10.04 3.84 13.53
CA LEU A 223 11.11 4.79 13.88
C LEU A 223 12.46 4.08 14.10
N ALA A 224 12.45 2.94 14.80
CA ALA A 224 13.66 2.17 15.07
C ALA A 224 14.27 1.62 13.77
N LEU A 225 13.46 1.05 12.87
CA LEU A 225 13.92 0.59 11.55
C LEU A 225 14.45 1.76 10.70
N GLY A 226 13.72 2.87 10.63
CA GLY A 226 14.17 4.04 9.89
C GLY A 226 15.50 4.60 10.43
N THR A 227 15.72 4.57 11.74
CA THR A 227 16.98 4.98 12.37
C THR A 227 18.11 4.03 12.01
N LEU A 228 17.90 2.72 12.11
CA LEU A 228 18.88 1.69 11.75
C LEU A 228 19.30 1.81 10.28
N LEU A 229 18.35 2.00 9.38
CA LEU A 229 18.62 2.19 7.95
C LEU A 229 19.50 3.42 7.70
N ARG A 230 19.21 4.53 8.37
CA ARG A 230 19.99 5.76 8.28
C ARG A 230 21.39 5.63 8.91
N ASP A 231 21.56 4.76 9.89
CA ASP A 231 22.87 4.51 10.51
C ASP A 231 23.88 3.88 9.53
N THR A 232 23.40 3.23 8.47
CA THR A 232 24.28 2.76 7.37
C THR A 232 24.97 3.89 6.61
N ARG A 233 24.41 5.12 6.60
CA ARG A 233 24.84 6.29 5.78
C ARG A 233 24.78 6.02 4.26
N ARG A 234 24.15 4.93 3.82
CA ARG A 234 24.16 4.45 2.43
C ARG A 234 22.74 4.30 1.86
N VAL A 235 21.73 4.86 2.55
CA VAL A 235 20.34 4.92 2.06
C VAL A 235 20.01 6.32 1.56
N ARG A 236 19.06 6.39 0.62
CA ARG A 236 18.57 7.67 0.11
C ARG A 236 17.71 8.39 1.15
N ARG A 237 17.72 9.71 1.07
CA ARG A 237 16.94 10.61 1.91
C ARG A 237 15.92 11.38 1.07
N GLY A 238 14.93 11.97 1.75
CA GLY A 238 13.89 12.78 1.13
C GLY A 238 12.57 12.05 0.95
N LEU A 239 11.56 12.79 0.51
CA LEU A 239 10.21 12.27 0.32
C LEU A 239 10.19 11.14 -0.72
N GLY A 240 9.56 10.01 -0.35
CA GLY A 240 9.41 8.85 -1.24
C GLY A 240 10.62 7.92 -1.29
N SER A 241 11.75 8.24 -0.60
CA SER A 241 12.91 7.34 -0.50
C SER A 241 12.67 6.16 0.44
N ILE A 242 11.80 6.33 1.42
CA ILE A 242 11.30 5.28 2.30
C ILE A 242 9.79 5.21 2.21
N ARG A 243 9.25 4.00 2.16
CA ARG A 243 7.81 3.70 2.17
C ARG A 243 7.57 2.63 3.21
N GLN A 244 6.43 2.71 3.87
CA GLN A 244 6.03 1.73 4.86
C GLN A 244 4.59 1.30 4.65
N ASP A 245 4.38 0.00 4.73
CA ASP A 245 3.11 -0.66 4.66
C ASP A 245 2.81 -1.30 6.02
N LEU A 246 1.57 -1.19 6.49
CA LEU A 246 1.14 -1.73 7.76
C LEU A 246 0.29 -2.98 7.49
N ASN A 247 0.64 -4.11 8.07
CA ASN A 247 -0.18 -5.30 8.05
C ASN A 247 -0.95 -5.39 9.37
N VAL A 248 -2.27 -5.24 9.31
CA VAL A 248 -3.12 -5.14 10.51
C VAL A 248 -4.22 -6.18 10.49
N SER A 249 -4.45 -6.87 11.61
CA SER A 249 -5.61 -7.73 11.83
C SER A 249 -6.04 -7.74 13.29
N ILE A 250 -7.31 -8.09 13.53
CA ILE A 250 -7.85 -8.49 14.82
C ILE A 250 -8.41 -9.90 14.73
N ALA A 251 -8.65 -10.58 15.85
CA ALA A 251 -9.08 -11.99 15.86
C ALA A 251 -10.36 -12.23 15.04
N CYS A 252 -11.34 -11.35 15.14
CA CYS A 252 -12.59 -11.43 14.37
C CYS A 252 -12.48 -10.83 12.95
N GLY A 253 -11.33 -10.25 12.57
CA GLY A 253 -11.03 -9.69 11.27
C GLY A 253 -10.13 -10.59 10.43
N ASP A 254 -9.39 -9.98 9.49
CA ASP A 254 -8.37 -10.66 8.69
C ASP A 254 -7.23 -9.68 8.35
N ARG A 255 -6.15 -10.20 7.74
CA ARG A 255 -4.97 -9.41 7.39
C ARG A 255 -5.30 -8.38 6.32
N VAL A 256 -5.05 -7.12 6.64
CA VAL A 256 -5.15 -5.99 5.72
C VAL A 256 -3.81 -5.29 5.63
N GLU A 257 -3.30 -5.13 4.41
CA GLU A 257 -2.09 -4.38 4.10
C GLU A 257 -2.49 -2.93 3.79
N ILE A 258 -1.98 -1.98 4.56
CA ILE A 258 -2.30 -0.55 4.41
C ILE A 258 -1.07 0.18 3.88
N LYS A 259 -1.22 0.76 2.68
CA LYS A 259 -0.19 1.54 1.98
C LYS A 259 -0.41 3.04 2.14
N GLY A 260 0.67 3.81 1.92
CA GLY A 260 0.60 5.26 1.86
C GLY A 260 0.65 5.97 3.21
N CYS A 261 1.08 5.28 4.27
CA CYS A 261 1.39 5.91 5.54
C CYS A 261 2.77 6.58 5.46
N GLN A 262 2.81 7.88 5.20
CA GLN A 262 4.07 8.64 5.06
C GLN A 262 4.54 9.25 6.37
N ASP A 263 3.62 9.68 7.23
CA ASP A 263 3.93 10.31 8.52
C ASP A 263 3.80 9.27 9.65
N LEU A 264 4.90 9.07 10.38
CA LEU A 264 4.96 8.14 11.50
C LEU A 264 3.97 8.49 12.62
N SER A 265 3.63 9.76 12.78
CA SER A 265 2.68 10.21 13.81
C SER A 265 1.26 9.68 13.57
N TRP A 266 0.93 9.33 12.32
CA TRP A 266 -0.38 8.81 11.93
C TRP A 266 -0.51 7.30 12.07
N ILE A 267 0.59 6.56 12.19
CA ILE A 267 0.57 5.10 12.30
C ILE A 267 -0.40 4.60 13.37
N PRO A 268 -0.37 5.09 14.63
CA PRO A 268 -1.27 4.60 15.66
C PRO A 268 -2.75 4.85 15.32
N ARG A 269 -3.05 6.01 14.75
CA ARG A 269 -4.42 6.36 14.35
C ARG A 269 -4.94 5.48 13.21
N ILE A 270 -4.14 5.29 12.17
CA ILE A 270 -4.49 4.43 11.03
C ILE A 270 -4.81 3.01 11.50
N ILE A 271 -3.97 2.46 12.40
CA ILE A 271 -4.16 1.12 12.96
C ILE A 271 -5.45 1.05 13.78
N ARG A 272 -5.72 2.01 14.67
CA ARG A 272 -6.96 2.05 15.48
C ARG A 272 -8.20 2.12 14.60
N LEU A 273 -8.18 2.94 13.55
CA LEU A 273 -9.29 3.04 12.61
C LEU A 273 -9.49 1.75 11.81
N GLU A 274 -8.42 1.02 11.47
CA GLU A 274 -8.54 -0.28 10.81
C GLU A 274 -9.11 -1.35 11.77
N MET A 275 -8.69 -1.36 13.05
CA MET A 275 -9.28 -2.23 14.07
C MET A 275 -10.78 -1.97 14.20
N ALA A 276 -11.19 -0.69 14.29
CA ALA A 276 -12.60 -0.30 14.34
C ALA A 276 -13.37 -0.74 13.09
N ARG A 277 -12.75 -0.60 11.90
CA ARG A 277 -13.35 -1.05 10.64
C ARG A 277 -13.59 -2.55 10.61
N GLN A 278 -12.61 -3.35 11.03
CA GLN A 278 -12.71 -4.81 11.08
C GLN A 278 -13.80 -5.26 12.05
N LEU A 279 -13.85 -4.66 13.23
CA LEU A 279 -14.87 -4.94 14.24
C LEU A 279 -16.28 -4.56 13.75
N HIS A 280 -16.42 -3.39 13.12
CA HIS A 280 -17.71 -2.94 12.55
C HIS A 280 -18.25 -3.93 11.49
N PHE A 281 -17.42 -4.33 10.52
CA PHE A 281 -17.87 -5.23 9.47
C PHE A 281 -18.08 -6.67 9.95
N PHE A 282 -17.38 -7.12 10.96
CA PHE A 282 -17.64 -8.39 11.61
C PHE A 282 -19.05 -8.41 12.26
N ARG A 283 -19.41 -7.34 12.98
CA ARG A 283 -20.75 -7.19 13.59
C ARG A 283 -21.84 -7.10 12.54
N LEU A 284 -21.64 -6.26 11.53
CA LEU A 284 -22.56 -6.13 10.39
C LEU A 284 -22.81 -7.46 9.71
N ALA A 285 -21.75 -8.26 9.48
CA ALA A 285 -21.87 -9.57 8.86
C ALA A 285 -22.74 -10.51 9.69
N ASN A 286 -22.56 -10.52 11.01
CA ASN A 286 -23.35 -11.36 11.90
C ASN A 286 -24.82 -10.90 12.00
N GLU A 287 -25.08 -9.59 12.02
CA GLU A 287 -26.45 -9.04 11.96
C GLU A 287 -27.15 -9.47 10.66
N LEU A 288 -26.49 -9.37 9.52
CA LEU A 288 -27.03 -9.79 8.22
C LEU A 288 -27.28 -11.31 8.15
N ARG A 289 -26.37 -12.11 8.72
CA ARG A 289 -26.53 -13.56 8.79
C ARG A 289 -27.68 -13.98 9.68
N GLU A 290 -27.83 -13.36 10.84
CA GLU A 290 -28.94 -13.62 11.77
C GLU A 290 -30.30 -13.32 11.13
N GLU A 291 -30.41 -12.19 10.39
CA GLU A 291 -31.63 -11.79 9.70
C GLU A 291 -32.12 -12.84 8.69
N ILE A 292 -31.22 -13.47 7.96
CA ILE A 292 -31.56 -14.51 6.95
C ILE A 292 -31.27 -15.93 7.44
N LYS A 293 -31.04 -16.11 8.75
CA LYS A 293 -30.85 -17.39 9.45
C LYS A 293 -29.66 -18.21 8.90
N LEU A 294 -28.57 -17.54 8.59
CA LEU A 294 -27.29 -18.19 8.26
C LEU A 294 -26.46 -18.44 9.52
N PRO A 295 -25.54 -19.42 9.51
CA PRO A 295 -24.57 -19.62 10.58
C PRO A 295 -23.76 -18.34 10.84
N LEU A 296 -23.57 -17.96 12.12
CA LEU A 296 -22.79 -16.79 12.51
C LEU A 296 -21.30 -17.04 12.32
N LEU A 297 -20.55 -15.97 12.06
CA LEU A 297 -19.09 -16.00 12.06
C LEU A 297 -18.58 -16.22 13.49
N PRO A 298 -17.57 -17.07 13.70
CA PRO A 298 -16.91 -17.20 14.99
C PRO A 298 -16.13 -15.92 15.33
N ASP A 299 -15.97 -15.63 16.63
CA ASP A 299 -15.23 -14.46 17.12
C ASP A 299 -13.73 -14.50 16.77
N ASN A 300 -13.17 -15.71 16.56
CA ASN A 300 -11.82 -15.89 16.06
C ASN A 300 -11.85 -16.53 14.65
N ARG A 301 -11.11 -15.94 13.72
CA ARG A 301 -10.99 -16.45 12.33
C ARG A 301 -10.46 -17.89 12.25
N ASP A 302 -9.60 -18.30 13.18
CA ASP A 302 -8.99 -19.61 13.20
C ASP A 302 -10.02 -20.73 13.44
N ASN A 303 -11.21 -20.37 13.96
CA ASN A 303 -12.33 -21.28 14.19
C ASN A 303 -13.33 -21.29 13.01
N THR A 304 -12.99 -20.67 11.89
CA THR A 304 -13.86 -20.60 10.70
C THR A 304 -13.93 -21.98 10.03
N ASP A 305 -15.15 -22.46 9.76
CA ASP A 305 -15.39 -23.67 8.98
C ASP A 305 -15.55 -23.31 7.50
N ASP A 306 -14.58 -23.73 6.68
CA ASP A 306 -14.53 -23.42 5.25
C ASP A 306 -15.72 -23.99 4.46
N ILE A 307 -16.29 -25.12 4.90
CA ILE A 307 -17.45 -25.75 4.24
C ILE A 307 -18.68 -24.89 4.48
N ILE A 308 -18.91 -24.50 5.73
CA ILE A 308 -20.02 -23.61 6.09
C ILE A 308 -19.88 -22.26 5.35
N GLU A 309 -18.68 -21.69 5.31
CA GLU A 309 -18.44 -20.42 4.63
C GLU A 309 -18.68 -20.53 3.11
N GLU A 310 -18.39 -21.65 2.48
CA GLU A 310 -18.69 -21.86 1.06
C GLU A 310 -20.21 -21.98 0.81
N GLU A 311 -20.94 -22.63 1.68
CA GLU A 311 -22.42 -22.72 1.61
C GLU A 311 -23.06 -21.32 1.77
N VAL A 312 -22.57 -20.53 2.74
CA VAL A 312 -23.00 -19.14 2.94
C VAL A 312 -22.68 -18.32 1.69
N ARG A 313 -21.49 -18.48 1.10
CA ARG A 313 -21.07 -17.75 -0.11
C ARG A 313 -21.98 -18.07 -1.29
N GLN A 314 -22.38 -19.33 -1.46
CA GLN A 314 -23.32 -19.72 -2.52
C GLN A 314 -24.72 -19.13 -2.29
N THR A 315 -25.18 -19.09 -1.04
CA THR A 315 -26.46 -18.49 -0.68
C THR A 315 -26.47 -16.98 -0.96
N VAL A 316 -25.42 -16.28 -0.52
CA VAL A 316 -25.28 -14.83 -0.75
C VAL A 316 -25.17 -14.50 -2.25
N ARG A 317 -24.49 -15.36 -3.05
CA ARG A 317 -24.42 -15.17 -4.51
C ARG A 317 -25.78 -15.27 -5.20
N LYS A 318 -26.70 -16.09 -4.67
CA LYS A 318 -28.07 -16.20 -5.16
C LYS A 318 -28.92 -15.00 -4.70
N LEU A 319 -28.65 -14.50 -3.49
CA LEU A 319 -29.35 -13.37 -2.91
C LEU A 319 -29.01 -12.05 -3.63
N LEU A 320 -27.71 -11.80 -3.84
CA LEU A 320 -27.20 -10.70 -4.65
C LEU A 320 -26.77 -11.25 -6.01
N ASP A 321 -27.71 -11.30 -6.94
CA ASP A 321 -27.43 -11.69 -8.33
C ASP A 321 -26.61 -10.61 -9.07
N LYS A 322 -26.26 -10.88 -10.33
CA LYS A 322 -25.49 -9.95 -11.17
C LYS A 322 -26.39 -9.17 -12.14
N GLU A 323 -27.65 -9.02 -11.81
CA GLU A 323 -28.57 -8.28 -12.65
C GLU A 323 -28.31 -6.78 -12.58
N ILE A 324 -27.93 -6.20 -13.69
CA ILE A 324 -27.75 -4.75 -13.87
C ILE A 324 -28.92 -4.25 -14.72
N THR A 325 -29.66 -3.28 -14.22
CA THR A 325 -30.85 -2.75 -14.82
C THR A 325 -30.61 -1.36 -15.37
N ASP A 326 -31.01 -1.10 -16.60
CA ASP A 326 -31.07 0.26 -17.17
C ASP A 326 -32.24 1.04 -16.54
N VAL A 327 -31.89 2.09 -15.80
CA VAL A 327 -32.88 2.98 -15.14
C VAL A 327 -32.84 4.40 -15.71
N GLY A 328 -32.25 4.59 -16.90
CA GLY A 328 -32.10 5.90 -17.54
C GLY A 328 -33.44 6.66 -17.67
N LYS A 329 -34.54 5.95 -17.93
CA LYS A 329 -35.89 6.55 -18.04
C LYS A 329 -36.37 7.24 -16.77
N ALA A 330 -35.90 6.83 -15.59
CA ALA A 330 -36.23 7.49 -14.33
C ALA A 330 -35.62 8.90 -14.22
N PHE A 331 -34.66 9.23 -15.08
CA PHE A 331 -33.88 10.47 -15.04
C PHE A 331 -34.04 11.37 -16.27
N ASP A 332 -35.07 11.15 -17.07
CA ASP A 332 -35.36 11.94 -18.30
C ASP A 332 -35.51 13.45 -18.04
N ASN A 333 -35.97 13.83 -16.84
CA ASN A 333 -36.16 15.22 -16.42
C ASN A 333 -35.30 15.59 -15.21
N CYS A 334 -34.16 14.92 -15.00
CA CYS A 334 -33.33 15.09 -13.83
C CYS A 334 -32.62 16.43 -13.78
N ASP A 335 -32.65 17.09 -12.63
CA ASP A 335 -31.97 18.37 -12.37
C ASP A 335 -30.46 18.22 -12.07
N SER A 336 -29.97 17.01 -11.88
CA SER A 336 -28.57 16.75 -11.62
C SER A 336 -27.69 17.04 -12.83
N LYS A 337 -26.92 18.13 -12.78
CA LYS A 337 -26.00 18.54 -13.87
C LYS A 337 -24.97 17.45 -14.21
N MET A 338 -24.58 16.65 -13.23
CA MET A 338 -23.63 15.56 -13.44
C MET A 338 -24.27 14.44 -14.28
N ILE A 339 -25.49 14.03 -13.94
CA ILE A 339 -26.23 12.97 -14.63
C ILE A 339 -26.53 13.43 -16.05
N THR A 340 -27.17 14.60 -16.20
CA THR A 340 -27.58 15.14 -17.51
C THR A 340 -26.40 15.35 -18.45
N SER A 341 -25.25 15.86 -17.94
CA SER A 341 -24.05 16.04 -18.75
C SER A 341 -23.40 14.72 -19.17
N THR A 342 -23.50 13.66 -18.36
CA THR A 342 -22.96 12.35 -18.69
C THR A 342 -23.83 11.65 -19.73
N ILE A 343 -25.15 11.68 -19.57
CA ILE A 343 -26.12 11.12 -20.54
C ILE A 343 -26.00 11.85 -21.89
N ALA A 344 -25.89 13.18 -21.89
CA ALA A 344 -25.69 13.97 -23.11
C ALA A 344 -24.41 13.60 -23.88
N LYS A 345 -23.40 13.03 -23.22
CA LYS A 345 -22.18 12.52 -23.83
C LYS A 345 -22.27 11.04 -24.24
N GLY A 346 -23.48 10.44 -24.21
CA GLY A 346 -23.68 9.03 -24.53
C GLY A 346 -23.41 8.07 -23.37
N GLY A 347 -23.37 8.55 -22.13
CA GLY A 347 -23.36 7.70 -20.95
C GLY A 347 -24.72 7.10 -20.62
N VAL A 348 -24.73 6.14 -19.70
CA VAL A 348 -25.90 5.40 -19.23
C VAL A 348 -26.13 5.60 -17.74
N MET A 349 -27.38 5.34 -17.29
CA MET A 349 -27.70 5.27 -15.87
C MET A 349 -28.14 3.85 -15.54
N TYR A 350 -27.28 3.12 -14.86
CA TYR A 350 -27.54 1.74 -14.45
C TYR A 350 -27.72 1.63 -12.94
N ALA A 351 -28.45 0.60 -12.53
CA ALA A 351 -28.72 0.28 -11.14
C ALA A 351 -28.56 -1.21 -10.83
N VAL A 352 -28.27 -1.50 -9.56
CA VAL A 352 -28.27 -2.86 -9.01
C VAL A 352 -29.04 -2.90 -7.72
N ARG A 353 -29.71 -4.03 -7.48
CA ARG A 353 -30.40 -4.34 -6.22
C ARG A 353 -29.39 -4.75 -5.15
N LEU A 354 -29.64 -4.31 -3.93
CA LEU A 354 -28.85 -4.64 -2.74
C LEU A 354 -29.78 -5.16 -1.64
N PRO A 355 -30.29 -6.40 -1.76
CA PRO A 355 -31.21 -7.01 -0.79
C PRO A 355 -30.61 -6.97 0.62
N HIS A 356 -31.44 -6.69 1.64
CA HIS A 356 -31.11 -6.59 3.05
C HIS A 356 -30.08 -5.49 3.42
N LEU A 357 -29.66 -4.64 2.47
CA LEU A 357 -28.65 -3.60 2.73
C LEU A 357 -29.24 -2.18 2.90
N ALA A 358 -30.54 -1.97 2.70
CA ALA A 358 -31.18 -0.69 2.99
C ALA A 358 -31.03 -0.32 4.47
N GLY A 359 -30.66 0.94 4.76
CA GLY A 359 -30.36 1.43 6.10
C GLY A 359 -28.99 1.01 6.67
N ARG A 360 -28.23 0.15 5.96
CA ARG A 360 -26.91 -0.35 6.36
C ARG A 360 -25.76 0.18 5.52
N LEU A 361 -26.06 0.92 4.47
CA LEU A 361 -25.05 1.59 3.64
C LEU A 361 -24.44 2.78 4.38
N GLY A 362 -25.23 3.37 5.26
CA GLY A 362 -24.80 4.35 6.25
C GLY A 362 -24.69 5.78 5.72
N THR A 363 -24.76 6.73 6.63
CA THR A 363 -24.56 8.16 6.39
C THR A 363 -23.12 8.58 6.72
N LYS A 364 -22.71 9.76 6.24
CA LYS A 364 -21.41 10.34 6.61
C LYS A 364 -21.47 10.82 8.07
N MET A 365 -20.74 10.15 8.94
CA MET A 365 -20.61 10.54 10.34
C MET A 365 -19.12 10.55 10.71
N PRO A 366 -18.64 11.56 11.42
CA PRO A 366 -17.29 11.54 11.99
C PRO A 366 -17.27 10.69 13.27
N ASP A 367 -16.12 10.09 13.55
CA ASP A 367 -15.82 9.55 14.89
C ASP A 367 -15.47 10.69 15.87
N ASN A 368 -15.13 10.33 17.11
CA ASN A 368 -14.76 11.30 18.15
C ASN A 368 -13.52 12.14 17.82
N GLU A 369 -12.67 11.67 16.91
CA GLU A 369 -11.47 12.38 16.45
C GLU A 369 -11.63 13.02 15.05
N GLY A 370 -12.83 12.97 14.48
CA GLY A 370 -13.17 13.59 13.19
C GLY A 370 -12.90 12.73 11.95
N ALA A 371 -12.45 11.47 12.10
CA ALA A 371 -12.39 10.53 11.00
C ALA A 371 -13.79 10.04 10.60
N GLN A 372 -13.93 9.59 9.35
CA GLN A 372 -15.20 9.00 8.92
C GLN A 372 -15.39 7.60 9.52
N LEU A 373 -16.50 7.37 10.21
CA LEU A 373 -16.87 6.04 10.70
C LEU A 373 -16.92 5.01 9.55
N PRO A 374 -16.60 3.74 9.84
CA PRO A 374 -16.74 2.66 8.88
C PRO A 374 -18.18 2.56 8.39
N ARG A 375 -18.39 2.41 7.07
CA ARG A 375 -19.71 2.24 6.47
C ARG A 375 -19.65 1.50 5.15
N LEU A 376 -20.64 0.66 4.90
CA LEU A 376 -20.68 -0.19 3.73
C LEU A 376 -20.78 0.63 2.42
N GLY A 377 -21.56 1.70 2.37
CA GLY A 377 -21.68 2.57 1.19
C GLY A 377 -20.34 3.13 0.73
N ARG A 378 -19.41 3.47 1.65
CA ARG A 378 -18.05 3.89 1.31
C ARG A 378 -17.23 2.77 0.69
N GLU A 379 -17.38 1.54 1.18
CA GLU A 379 -16.71 0.37 0.63
C GLU A 379 -17.23 0.04 -0.79
N LEU A 380 -18.54 0.15 -1.01
CA LEU A 380 -19.15 -0.01 -2.34
C LEU A 380 -18.67 1.07 -3.31
N ALA A 381 -18.68 2.34 -2.89
CA ALA A 381 -18.17 3.45 -3.70
C ALA A 381 -16.67 3.30 -4.01
N GLY A 382 -15.87 2.84 -3.04
CA GLY A 382 -14.46 2.53 -3.24
C GLY A 382 -14.24 1.45 -4.30
N ALA A 383 -15.03 0.37 -4.26
CA ALA A 383 -14.98 -0.70 -5.25
C ALA A 383 -15.35 -0.22 -6.66
N ALA A 384 -16.40 0.60 -6.78
CA ALA A 384 -16.81 1.19 -8.05
C ALA A 384 -15.73 2.11 -8.65
N LYS A 385 -15.07 2.94 -7.82
CA LYS A 385 -13.99 3.83 -8.26
C LYS A 385 -12.80 3.10 -8.89
N LEU A 386 -12.57 1.85 -8.54
CA LEU A 386 -11.55 1.03 -9.18
C LEU A 386 -11.85 0.75 -10.67
N ALA A 387 -13.11 0.86 -11.09
CA ALA A 387 -13.50 0.82 -12.50
C ALA A 387 -13.26 2.16 -13.25
N GLY A 388 -12.80 3.20 -12.55
CA GLY A 388 -12.52 4.52 -13.12
C GLY A 388 -13.69 5.51 -13.06
N VAL A 389 -14.82 5.16 -12.42
CA VAL A 389 -15.93 6.08 -12.22
C VAL A 389 -15.67 7.06 -11.07
N ALA A 390 -16.27 8.23 -11.09
CA ALA A 390 -16.12 9.23 -10.02
C ALA A 390 -16.77 8.77 -8.69
N GLY A 391 -17.82 7.95 -8.75
CA GLY A 391 -18.54 7.41 -7.61
C GLY A 391 -19.82 6.73 -8.02
N ILE A 392 -20.61 6.38 -7.03
CA ILE A 392 -21.96 5.83 -7.15
C ILE A 392 -22.89 6.62 -6.23
N PHE A 393 -24.20 6.50 -6.45
CA PHE A 393 -25.22 6.88 -5.46
C PHE A 393 -25.81 5.61 -4.85
N HIS A 394 -26.26 5.66 -3.61
CA HIS A 394 -26.95 4.55 -2.98
C HIS A 394 -28.23 5.00 -2.26
N SER A 395 -29.17 4.07 -2.09
CA SER A 395 -30.51 4.33 -1.56
C SER A 395 -30.54 5.10 -0.25
N ASP A 396 -29.58 4.86 0.65
CA ASP A 396 -29.59 5.45 2.00
C ASP A 396 -29.15 6.93 2.03
N GLU A 397 -28.59 7.45 0.94
CA GLU A 397 -28.22 8.87 0.84
C GLU A 397 -29.15 9.67 -0.07
N LEU A 398 -30.10 9.00 -0.71
CA LEU A 398 -31.09 9.62 -1.59
C LEU A 398 -32.42 9.86 -0.83
N PRO A 399 -33.16 10.95 -1.18
CA PRO A 399 -32.91 11.92 -2.25
C PRO A 399 -31.79 12.91 -1.91
N ALA A 400 -30.89 13.14 -2.87
CA ALA A 400 -29.79 14.09 -2.77
C ALA A 400 -29.13 14.30 -4.16
N TYR A 401 -28.16 15.20 -4.29
CA TYR A 401 -27.34 15.41 -5.49
C TYR A 401 -28.14 15.82 -6.74
N GLY A 402 -29.33 16.40 -6.56
CA GLY A 402 -30.26 16.73 -7.64
C GLY A 402 -31.09 15.54 -8.11
N ILE A 403 -31.13 14.46 -7.36
CA ILE A 403 -32.05 13.32 -7.53
C ILE A 403 -33.20 13.51 -6.55
N THR A 404 -34.41 13.49 -7.05
CA THR A 404 -35.67 13.74 -6.32
C THR A 404 -36.27 12.46 -5.73
N GLU A 405 -37.25 12.58 -4.82
CA GLU A 405 -38.01 11.43 -4.30
C GLU A 405 -38.81 10.70 -5.39
N GLU A 406 -39.28 11.43 -6.39
CA GLU A 406 -40.00 10.84 -7.51
C GLU A 406 -39.08 9.96 -8.35
N GLU A 407 -37.86 10.43 -8.65
CA GLU A 407 -36.86 9.64 -9.36
C GLU A 407 -36.43 8.40 -8.56
N VAL A 408 -36.26 8.52 -7.23
CA VAL A 408 -35.99 7.38 -6.34
C VAL A 408 -37.14 6.36 -6.41
N THR A 409 -38.39 6.82 -6.40
CA THR A 409 -39.58 5.95 -6.51
C THR A 409 -39.58 5.22 -7.84
N ASN A 410 -39.35 5.94 -8.95
CA ASN A 410 -39.30 5.37 -10.30
C ASN A 410 -38.17 4.33 -10.43
N VAL A 411 -37.01 4.58 -9.82
CA VAL A 411 -35.92 3.60 -9.78
C VAL A 411 -36.35 2.34 -9.03
N ARG A 412 -37.00 2.46 -7.87
CA ARG A 412 -37.49 1.30 -7.11
C ARG A 412 -38.53 0.48 -7.90
N GLU A 413 -39.38 1.14 -8.68
CA GLU A 413 -40.33 0.46 -9.58
C GLU A 413 -39.60 -0.31 -10.69
N LEU A 414 -38.65 0.32 -11.36
CA LEU A 414 -37.85 -0.31 -12.42
C LEU A 414 -37.04 -1.51 -11.92
N LEU A 415 -36.57 -1.45 -10.67
CA LEU A 415 -35.88 -2.54 -10.01
C LEU A 415 -36.82 -3.61 -9.42
N ALA A 416 -38.13 -3.44 -9.50
CA ALA A 416 -39.15 -4.32 -8.88
C ALA A 416 -38.95 -4.53 -7.37
N ILE A 417 -38.59 -3.46 -6.62
CA ILE A 417 -38.34 -3.49 -5.16
C ILE A 417 -39.22 -2.52 -4.38
N SER A 418 -40.30 -1.98 -4.99
CA SER A 418 -41.20 -1.01 -4.35
C SER A 418 -41.77 -1.54 -3.02
N ASP A 419 -42.13 -2.81 -2.98
CA ASP A 419 -42.72 -3.47 -1.81
C ASP A 419 -41.67 -4.13 -0.89
N THR A 420 -40.37 -3.89 -1.12
CA THR A 420 -39.27 -4.50 -0.34
C THR A 420 -38.40 -3.42 0.30
N PRO A 421 -38.84 -2.84 1.44
CA PRO A 421 -38.12 -1.72 2.07
C PRO A 421 -36.71 -2.08 2.55
N SER A 422 -36.44 -3.35 2.87
CA SER A 422 -35.10 -3.83 3.25
C SER A 422 -34.13 -3.92 2.07
N CYS A 423 -34.63 -3.85 0.83
CA CYS A 423 -33.78 -3.86 -0.36
C CYS A 423 -33.30 -2.44 -0.68
N GLY A 424 -32.01 -2.21 -0.53
CA GLY A 424 -31.32 -1.03 -1.04
C GLY A 424 -31.01 -1.16 -2.53
N PHE A 425 -30.41 -0.11 -3.09
CA PHE A 425 -29.89 -0.12 -4.46
C PHE A 425 -28.67 0.80 -4.57
N ALA A 426 -27.88 0.59 -5.63
CA ALA A 426 -26.83 1.50 -6.02
C ALA A 426 -27.00 1.90 -7.49
N LEU A 427 -26.67 3.16 -7.81
CA LEU A 427 -26.75 3.77 -9.13
C LEU A 427 -25.36 4.15 -9.62
N CYS A 428 -25.09 3.96 -10.90
CA CYS A 428 -23.89 4.45 -11.56
C CYS A 428 -24.23 5.14 -12.88
N CYS A 429 -23.75 6.39 -13.02
CA CYS A 429 -23.87 7.18 -14.24
C CYS A 429 -22.49 7.34 -14.87
N ALA A 430 -22.22 6.64 -15.97
CA ALA A 430 -20.92 6.61 -16.65
C ALA A 430 -21.07 6.11 -18.10
N PRO A 431 -19.99 6.08 -18.92
CA PRO A 431 -19.96 5.30 -20.15
C PRO A 431 -20.35 3.84 -19.88
N ASP A 432 -21.07 3.22 -20.83
CA ASP A 432 -21.67 1.89 -20.69
C ASP A 432 -20.75 0.84 -20.03
N TRP A 433 -19.58 0.57 -20.62
CA TRP A 433 -18.62 -0.40 -20.10
C TRP A 433 -18.10 -0.07 -18.68
N GLN A 434 -17.99 1.23 -18.33
CA GLN A 434 -17.55 1.64 -17.00
C GLN A 434 -18.65 1.48 -15.95
N ALA A 435 -19.89 1.82 -16.31
CA ALA A 435 -21.05 1.67 -15.44
C ALA A 435 -21.27 0.19 -15.10
N GLU A 436 -21.21 -0.69 -16.11
CA GLU A 436 -21.31 -2.14 -15.94
C GLU A 436 -20.19 -2.68 -15.00
N LEU A 437 -18.93 -2.37 -15.30
CA LEU A 437 -17.79 -2.81 -14.48
C LEU A 437 -17.85 -2.27 -13.04
N ALA A 438 -18.29 -1.02 -12.87
CA ALA A 438 -18.45 -0.39 -11.56
C ALA A 438 -19.52 -1.12 -10.74
N LEU A 439 -20.68 -1.40 -11.33
CA LEU A 439 -21.78 -2.07 -10.63
C LEU A 439 -21.51 -3.57 -10.40
N GLU A 440 -20.83 -4.26 -11.31
CA GLU A 440 -20.29 -5.60 -10.99
C GLU A 440 -19.40 -5.57 -9.74
N SER A 441 -18.52 -4.57 -9.63
CA SER A 441 -17.63 -4.40 -8.47
C SER A 441 -18.42 -4.07 -7.19
N VAL A 442 -19.52 -3.30 -7.30
CA VAL A 442 -20.43 -3.02 -6.19
C VAL A 442 -21.11 -4.30 -5.71
N ILE A 443 -21.63 -5.13 -6.61
CA ILE A 443 -22.26 -6.41 -6.25
C ILE A 443 -21.26 -7.32 -5.53
N GLU A 444 -20.05 -7.51 -6.10
CA GLU A 444 -19.04 -8.35 -5.49
C GLU A 444 -18.62 -7.81 -4.10
N ARG A 445 -18.50 -6.48 -3.93
CA ARG A 445 -18.21 -5.86 -2.63
C ARG A 445 -19.39 -5.99 -1.67
N GLY A 446 -20.62 -5.83 -2.14
CA GLY A 446 -21.84 -6.02 -1.36
C GLY A 446 -21.98 -7.44 -0.81
N ARG A 447 -21.64 -8.45 -1.62
CA ARG A 447 -21.62 -9.87 -1.17
C ARG A 447 -20.70 -10.09 0.02
N LEU A 448 -19.59 -9.35 0.12
CA LEU A 448 -18.66 -9.46 1.22
C LEU A 448 -19.25 -8.96 2.56
N ALA A 449 -20.37 -8.24 2.56
CA ALA A 449 -20.99 -7.76 3.80
C ALA A 449 -21.47 -8.91 4.71
N TRP A 450 -21.74 -10.11 4.17
CA TRP A 450 -22.10 -11.31 4.94
C TRP A 450 -20.89 -12.14 5.39
N HIS A 451 -19.68 -11.72 5.05
CA HIS A 451 -18.46 -12.48 5.34
C HIS A 451 -17.53 -11.66 6.22
N ARG A 452 -16.61 -12.34 6.86
CA ARG A 452 -15.44 -11.70 7.44
C ARG A 452 -14.78 -10.85 6.36
N ILE A 453 -14.20 -9.71 6.76
CA ILE A 453 -13.43 -8.92 5.79
C ILE A 453 -12.41 -9.82 5.10
N ARG A 454 -12.21 -9.59 3.83
CA ARG A 454 -11.19 -10.34 3.08
C ARG A 454 -9.82 -9.74 3.27
N GLN A 455 -8.81 -10.55 3.02
CA GLN A 455 -7.43 -10.08 2.86
C GLN A 455 -7.34 -9.16 1.65
N GLU A 456 -6.96 -7.93 1.88
CA GLU A 456 -6.89 -6.91 0.83
C GLU A 456 -5.81 -5.87 1.10
N VAL A 457 -5.38 -5.19 0.03
CA VAL A 457 -4.53 -4.01 0.09
C VAL A 457 -5.41 -2.77 0.10
N ARG A 458 -5.10 -1.83 0.99
CA ARG A 458 -5.81 -0.56 1.13
C ARG A 458 -4.84 0.60 1.08
N ASN A 459 -5.30 1.78 0.68
CA ASN A 459 -4.54 3.02 0.75
C ASN A 459 -5.13 3.97 1.79
N VAL A 460 -4.25 4.68 2.51
CA VAL A 460 -4.64 5.82 3.35
C VAL A 460 -5.25 6.91 2.46
N VAL A 461 -6.35 7.50 2.93
CA VAL A 461 -7.01 8.59 2.22
C VAL A 461 -6.28 9.91 2.50
N VAL A 462 -5.66 10.44 1.46
CA VAL A 462 -5.04 11.77 1.50
C VAL A 462 -5.98 12.75 0.81
N LYS A 463 -6.44 13.79 1.52
CA LYS A 463 -7.25 14.86 0.96
C LYS A 463 -6.35 16.02 0.56
N LYS A 464 -6.39 16.40 -0.72
CA LYS A 464 -5.64 17.57 -1.22
C LYS A 464 -6.03 18.82 -0.45
N GLY A 465 -5.07 19.47 0.22
CA GLY A 465 -5.28 20.71 0.97
C GLY A 465 -5.95 20.56 2.34
N ALA A 466 -6.12 19.33 2.86
CA ALA A 466 -6.61 19.04 4.21
C ALA A 466 -5.71 18.00 4.89
N PRO A 467 -5.66 17.98 6.23
CA PRO A 467 -4.99 16.90 6.96
C PRO A 467 -5.58 15.52 6.57
N GLU A 468 -4.75 14.51 6.59
CA GLU A 468 -5.17 13.12 6.48
C GLU A 468 -6.12 12.78 7.65
N ASP A 469 -7.19 12.04 7.38
CA ASP A 469 -8.09 11.60 8.44
C ASP A 469 -7.75 10.19 8.99
N GLY A 470 -6.77 9.51 8.39
CA GLY A 470 -6.33 8.18 8.77
C GLY A 470 -7.20 7.03 8.26
N THR A 471 -8.32 7.34 7.59
CA THR A 471 -9.17 6.30 6.99
C THR A 471 -8.55 5.72 5.72
N THR A 472 -9.00 4.53 5.33
CA THR A 472 -8.46 3.82 4.16
C THR A 472 -9.54 3.51 3.13
N THR A 473 -9.11 3.27 1.88
CA THR A 473 -9.96 2.74 0.81
C THR A 473 -9.34 1.49 0.21
N ALA A 474 -10.19 0.52 -0.19
CA ALA A 474 -9.74 -0.70 -0.84
C ALA A 474 -9.05 -0.39 -2.17
N MET A 475 -7.95 -1.07 -2.44
CA MET A 475 -7.16 -0.95 -3.66
C MET A 475 -7.26 -2.21 -4.53
N ARG A 476 -6.98 -3.36 -3.95
CA ARG A 476 -7.00 -4.67 -4.63
C ARG A 476 -7.05 -5.81 -3.60
N PRO A 477 -7.43 -7.04 -4.00
CA PRO A 477 -7.21 -8.21 -3.17
C PRO A 477 -5.72 -8.41 -2.87
N LEU A 478 -5.40 -9.04 -1.74
CA LEU A 478 -4.02 -9.42 -1.45
C LEU A 478 -3.55 -10.42 -2.51
N PRO A 479 -2.33 -10.27 -3.05
CA PRO A 479 -1.77 -11.23 -4.00
C PRO A 479 -1.57 -12.60 -3.34
N GLY A 480 -1.85 -13.67 -4.09
CA GLY A 480 -1.60 -15.04 -3.64
C GLY A 480 -0.15 -15.49 -3.86
N GLY A 481 0.22 -16.68 -3.33
CA GLY A 481 1.56 -17.26 -3.44
C GLY A 481 2.02 -17.61 -4.87
N ALA A 482 1.11 -17.63 -5.86
CA ALA A 482 1.42 -17.85 -7.28
C ALA A 482 2.04 -16.62 -7.97
N ARG A 483 2.38 -15.56 -7.22
CA ARG A 483 2.89 -14.30 -7.73
C ARG A 483 4.36 -14.35 -8.10
N MET A 484 5.15 -15.27 -7.53
CA MET A 484 6.60 -15.32 -7.69
C MET A 484 7.05 -16.56 -8.46
N TYR A 485 8.04 -16.38 -9.35
CA TYR A 485 8.70 -17.45 -10.07
C TYR A 485 10.17 -17.08 -10.34
N PRO A 486 11.09 -18.05 -10.57
CA PRO A 486 12.52 -17.74 -10.72
C PRO A 486 12.82 -16.82 -11.89
N GLU A 487 13.75 -15.87 -11.69
CA GLU A 487 14.37 -15.09 -12.74
C GLU A 487 15.51 -15.90 -13.35
N THR A 488 15.38 -16.25 -14.62
CA THR A 488 16.35 -17.14 -15.29
C THR A 488 17.51 -16.39 -15.97
N ASP A 489 17.37 -15.08 -16.15
CA ASP A 489 18.38 -14.27 -16.83
C ASP A 489 19.46 -13.76 -15.86
N ILE A 490 19.27 -13.93 -14.56
CA ILE A 490 20.24 -13.61 -13.51
C ILE A 490 20.74 -14.91 -12.88
N ALA A 491 22.06 -15.14 -12.95
CA ALA A 491 22.67 -16.31 -12.32
C ALA A 491 22.53 -16.25 -10.79
N ASN A 492 22.29 -17.40 -10.18
CA ASN A 492 22.31 -17.54 -8.74
C ASN A 492 23.70 -17.18 -8.19
N LEU A 493 23.75 -16.44 -7.08
CA LEU A 493 24.99 -15.98 -6.46
C LEU A 493 25.17 -16.67 -5.10
N PRO A 494 26.17 -17.60 -4.97
CA PRO A 494 26.54 -18.13 -3.66
C PRO A 494 27.12 -17.02 -2.78
N LEU A 495 26.70 -16.96 -1.53
CA LEU A 495 27.25 -16.06 -0.53
C LEU A 495 28.39 -16.79 0.21
N ALA A 496 29.63 -16.30 0.06
CA ALA A 496 30.77 -16.85 0.76
C ALA A 496 30.73 -16.52 2.26
N GLU A 497 31.14 -17.46 3.12
CA GLU A 497 31.20 -17.23 4.57
C GLU A 497 32.16 -16.09 4.93
N GLU A 498 33.29 -15.98 4.21
CA GLU A 498 34.26 -14.91 4.40
C GLU A 498 33.67 -13.52 4.15
N GLU A 499 32.80 -13.41 3.14
CA GLU A 499 32.11 -12.15 2.83
C GLU A 499 31.13 -11.78 3.96
N TRP A 500 30.36 -12.74 4.45
CA TRP A 500 29.48 -12.51 5.59
C TRP A 500 30.27 -12.14 6.86
N HIS A 501 31.39 -12.80 7.13
CA HIS A 501 32.28 -12.44 8.25
C HIS A 501 32.85 -11.04 8.09
N ARG A 502 33.26 -10.64 6.90
CA ARG A 502 33.72 -9.28 6.60
C ARG A 502 32.63 -8.25 6.95
N ILE A 503 31.40 -8.47 6.52
CA ILE A 503 30.26 -7.60 6.82
C ILE A 503 30.03 -7.50 8.33
N ARG A 504 29.90 -8.63 9.02
CA ARG A 504 29.62 -8.69 10.47
C ARG A 504 30.72 -8.00 11.30
N SER A 505 31.95 -8.04 10.85
CA SER A 505 33.10 -7.42 11.56
C SER A 505 33.19 -5.90 11.32
N ASN A 506 32.45 -5.36 10.35
CA ASN A 506 32.56 -3.96 9.95
C ASN A 506 31.19 -3.28 9.93
N LEU A 507 30.28 -3.64 10.84
CA LEU A 507 28.99 -2.98 10.94
C LEU A 507 29.16 -1.50 11.33
N PRO A 508 28.38 -0.60 10.73
CA PRO A 508 28.41 0.81 11.09
C PRO A 508 27.94 1.01 12.54
N PRO A 509 28.46 2.01 13.24
CA PRO A 509 28.03 2.31 14.60
C PRO A 509 26.57 2.81 14.57
N THR A 510 25.81 2.39 15.58
CA THR A 510 24.43 2.83 15.79
C THR A 510 24.38 4.30 16.22
N ARG A 511 23.22 4.96 16.03
CA ARG A 511 23.01 6.34 16.51
C ARG A 511 23.37 6.51 17.99
N LYS A 512 23.09 5.51 18.82
CA LYS A 512 23.46 5.54 20.25
C LYS A 512 24.97 5.52 20.48
N GLU A 513 25.69 4.71 19.73
CA GLU A 513 27.17 4.63 19.80
C GLU A 513 27.80 5.92 19.27
N ARG A 514 27.29 6.47 18.17
CA ARG A 514 27.69 7.78 17.62
C ARG A 514 27.45 8.89 18.65
N GLN A 515 26.28 8.93 19.27
CA GLN A 515 25.95 9.89 20.32
C GLN A 515 26.90 9.77 21.51
N LYS A 516 27.19 8.54 21.95
CA LYS A 516 28.14 8.29 23.04
C LYS A 516 29.54 8.82 22.70
N ALA A 517 30.05 8.57 21.50
CA ALA A 517 31.33 9.10 21.04
C ALA A 517 31.37 10.63 21.02
N LEU A 518 30.28 11.28 20.62
CA LEU A 518 30.17 12.73 20.63
C LEU A 518 30.06 13.32 22.05
N LEU A 519 29.42 12.62 22.99
CA LEU A 519 29.35 13.03 24.40
C LEU A 519 30.73 13.04 25.10
N GLU A 520 31.71 12.28 24.61
CA GLU A 520 33.08 12.31 25.07
C GLU A 520 33.84 13.58 24.63
N THR A 521 33.26 14.36 23.70
CA THR A 521 33.79 15.65 23.27
C THR A 521 33.25 16.79 24.13
N ALA A 522 33.80 17.99 24.00
CA ALA A 522 33.36 19.16 24.77
C ALA A 522 32.19 19.91 24.12
N LEU A 523 31.30 19.20 23.39
CA LEU A 523 30.11 19.76 22.74
C LEU A 523 28.91 19.76 23.68
N GLY A 524 28.01 20.74 23.46
CA GLY A 524 26.68 20.73 24.08
C GLY A 524 25.72 19.76 23.39
N GLU A 525 24.68 19.31 24.12
CA GLU A 525 23.69 18.33 23.61
C GLU A 525 23.04 18.78 22.30
N ASP A 526 22.68 20.06 22.17
CA ASP A 526 22.06 20.60 20.95
C ASP A 526 22.97 20.46 19.71
N GLN A 527 24.27 20.73 19.88
CA GLN A 527 25.23 20.56 18.79
C GLN A 527 25.43 19.09 18.42
N ILE A 528 25.45 18.20 19.42
CA ILE A 528 25.52 16.75 19.21
C ILE A 528 24.31 16.28 18.40
N MET A 529 23.11 16.69 18.79
CA MET A 529 21.90 16.32 18.07
C MET A 529 21.90 16.85 16.64
N GLN A 530 22.32 18.10 16.42
CA GLN A 530 22.42 18.66 15.07
C GLN A 530 23.43 17.91 14.19
N LEU A 531 24.61 17.54 14.72
CA LEU A 531 25.59 16.74 13.99
C LEU A 531 25.02 15.38 13.57
N LEU A 532 24.30 14.72 14.47
CA LEU A 532 23.66 13.42 14.20
C LEU A 532 22.51 13.55 13.19
N ASP A 533 21.69 14.59 13.30
CA ASP A 533 20.53 14.80 12.41
C ASP A 533 20.94 15.20 10.99
N LYS A 534 22.01 15.98 10.86
CA LYS A 534 22.63 16.33 9.58
C LYS A 534 23.56 15.22 9.03
N GLU A 535 23.81 14.16 9.81
CA GLU A 535 24.68 13.03 9.45
C GLU A 535 26.14 13.44 9.11
N ILE A 536 26.66 14.45 9.81
CA ILE A 536 28.03 14.98 9.68
C ILE A 536 28.92 14.69 10.90
N ASP A 537 28.46 13.82 11.78
CA ASP A 537 29.19 13.39 12.98
C ASP A 537 30.54 12.73 12.66
N GLU A 538 30.63 11.91 11.60
CA GLU A 538 31.89 11.31 11.14
C GLU A 538 32.87 12.37 10.64
N LEU A 539 32.38 13.34 9.84
CA LEU A 539 33.19 14.47 9.39
C LEU A 539 33.71 15.30 10.58
N PHE A 540 32.85 15.49 11.58
CA PHE A 540 33.23 16.18 12.82
C PHE A 540 34.36 15.44 13.56
N LEU A 541 34.16 14.13 13.81
CA LEU A 541 35.14 13.29 14.52
C LEU A 541 36.47 13.22 13.78
N ALA A 542 36.44 13.03 12.45
CA ALA A 542 37.68 13.04 11.64
C ALA A 542 38.41 14.39 11.71
N GLY A 543 37.69 15.50 11.84
CA GLY A 543 38.29 16.82 12.02
C GLY A 543 39.02 16.98 13.34
N ILE A 544 38.42 16.56 14.44
CA ILE A 544 39.03 16.69 15.78
C ILE A 544 40.11 15.63 16.06
N SER A 545 40.13 14.51 15.32
CA SER A 545 41.20 13.51 15.39
C SER A 545 42.39 13.81 14.47
N GLY A 546 42.26 14.77 13.54
CA GLY A 546 43.28 15.09 12.54
C GLY A 546 43.34 14.13 11.36
N GLU A 547 42.23 13.40 11.10
CA GLU A 547 42.12 12.38 10.04
C GLU A 547 41.47 12.88 8.76
N LEU A 548 41.12 14.18 8.66
CA LEU A 548 40.49 14.76 7.48
C LEU A 548 41.36 14.71 6.22
N ALA A 549 42.65 14.89 6.39
CA ALA A 549 43.62 14.79 5.30
C ALA A 549 45.01 14.40 5.86
N PRO A 550 45.86 13.71 5.08
CA PRO A 550 47.22 13.36 5.50
C PRO A 550 48.02 14.61 5.94
N GLY A 551 48.52 14.61 7.19
CA GLY A 551 49.31 15.71 7.76
C GLY A 551 48.50 16.91 8.25
N MET A 552 47.19 16.87 8.25
CA MET A 552 46.34 17.90 8.82
C MET A 552 46.31 17.78 10.35
N PRO A 553 46.51 18.86 11.11
CA PRO A 553 46.43 18.79 12.56
C PRO A 553 44.96 18.66 13.02
N ALA A 554 44.77 18.11 14.22
CA ALA A 554 43.45 18.08 14.87
C ALA A 554 42.86 19.49 15.00
N LEU A 555 41.60 19.62 14.66
CA LEU A 555 40.88 20.91 14.66
C LEU A 555 40.26 21.20 16.04
N PRO A 556 40.13 22.48 16.41
CA PRO A 556 39.50 22.87 17.68
C PRO A 556 38.01 22.42 17.71
N VAL A 557 37.63 21.64 18.72
CA VAL A 557 36.29 21.03 18.84
C VAL A 557 35.15 22.00 18.57
N LYS A 558 35.08 23.10 19.34
CA LYS A 558 33.96 24.08 19.20
C LYS A 558 34.00 24.85 17.88
N GLY A 559 35.18 25.25 17.44
CA GLY A 559 35.33 26.00 16.18
C GLY A 559 34.96 25.15 14.97
N TRP A 560 35.40 23.89 14.95
CA TRP A 560 35.06 22.98 13.87
C TRP A 560 33.56 22.65 13.82
N ALA A 561 32.96 22.35 15.00
CA ALA A 561 31.50 22.14 15.06
C ALA A 561 30.72 23.33 14.51
N THR A 562 31.07 24.56 14.88
CA THR A 562 30.40 25.77 14.37
C THR A 562 30.53 25.86 12.85
N ILE A 563 31.73 25.70 12.31
CA ILE A 563 31.96 25.81 10.86
C ILE A 563 31.10 24.80 10.08
N ILE A 564 31.12 23.53 10.45
CA ILE A 564 30.38 22.51 9.69
C ILE A 564 28.87 22.59 9.88
N LEU A 565 28.39 23.04 11.05
CA LEU A 565 26.96 23.23 11.30
C LEU A 565 26.39 24.43 10.57
N ASP A 566 27.19 25.51 10.39
CA ASP A 566 26.78 26.71 9.66
C ASP A 566 26.93 26.56 8.13
N SER A 567 27.74 25.60 7.68
CA SER A 567 28.02 25.39 6.24
C SER A 567 27.10 24.35 5.58
N THR A 568 26.36 23.62 6.35
CA THR A 568 25.42 22.57 5.93
C THR A 568 23.99 22.90 6.36
#